data_21657ec8a30e8e6f575c23e687ddd1d3
#
_entry.id   21657ec8a30e8e6f575c23e687ddd1d3
#
_cell.length_a   1.000
_cell.length_b   1.000
_cell.length_c   1.000
_cell.angle_alpha   90.00
_cell.angle_beta   90.00
_cell.angle_gamma   90.00
#
_symmetry.space_group_name_H-M   'P 1'
#
loop_
_entity.id
_entity.type
_entity.pdbx_description
1 polymer ?
#
loop_
_entity_poly.entity_id
_entity_poly.type
_entity_poly.pdbx_seq_one_letter_code
_entity_poly.pdbx_strand_id
1 'polypeptide(L)'
;MMVIVIVVLGIAYPAVILGISQAAFPSAANGSIVSVGGQAAGSALIAQGFSSPKHFWSRPSAAGAGWEASASAGSNLGPTSKTLFDTVQGRVASATVENPGLTTGTVPVDMVTASGSGLDPDISVANALAQTPRVARARGLSEDFVRKLVERYVQGRTLGFLGEPRVNVFTLNLALDGLKGSR
;
A
#
# COMPACT_ATOMS: atom_id res chain seq x y z
N MET A 1 -25.46 -18.57 -33.10
CA MET A 1 -25.03 -17.23 -32.68
C MET A 1 -24.41 -17.23 -31.28
N MET A 2 -25.14 -17.66 -30.23
CA MET A 2 -24.65 -17.66 -28.83
C MET A 2 -23.34 -18.43 -28.63
N VAL A 3 -23.19 -19.63 -29.17
CA VAL A 3 -21.96 -20.43 -29.08
C VAL A 3 -20.77 -19.72 -29.71
N ILE A 4 -20.96 -19.07 -30.87
CA ILE A 4 -19.90 -18.30 -31.53
C ILE A 4 -19.43 -17.12 -30.61
N VAL A 5 -20.39 -16.42 -30.03
CA VAL A 5 -20.07 -15.29 -29.08
C VAL A 5 -19.30 -15.80 -27.84
N ILE A 6 -19.71 -16.93 -27.27
CA ILE A 6 -19.02 -17.55 -26.13
C ILE A 6 -17.59 -17.94 -26.52
N VAL A 7 -17.39 -18.56 -27.67
CA VAL A 7 -16.04 -18.97 -28.13
C VAL A 7 -15.16 -17.72 -28.39
N VAL A 8 -15.70 -16.73 -29.09
CA VAL A 8 -14.93 -15.52 -29.43
C VAL A 8 -14.61 -14.68 -28.20
N LEU A 9 -15.60 -14.34 -27.38
CA LEU A 9 -15.42 -13.46 -26.25
C LEU A 9 -14.97 -14.17 -24.97
N GLY A 10 -15.29 -15.46 -24.81
CA GLY A 10 -14.93 -16.23 -23.62
C GLY A 10 -13.59 -16.98 -23.73
N ILE A 11 -13.11 -17.24 -24.93
CA ILE A 11 -11.87 -18.00 -25.13
C ILE A 11 -10.87 -17.22 -25.99
N ALA A 12 -11.23 -16.91 -27.24
CA ALA A 12 -10.26 -16.33 -28.20
C ALA A 12 -9.77 -14.95 -27.75
N TYR A 13 -10.67 -14.05 -27.38
CA TYR A 13 -10.30 -12.71 -26.91
C TYR A 13 -9.43 -12.73 -25.64
N PRO A 14 -9.81 -13.42 -24.54
CA PRO A 14 -8.93 -13.51 -23.36
C PRO A 14 -7.57 -14.16 -23.67
N ALA A 15 -7.51 -15.18 -24.52
CA ALA A 15 -6.25 -15.81 -24.89
C ALA A 15 -5.32 -14.87 -25.66
N VAL A 16 -5.86 -14.06 -26.59
CA VAL A 16 -5.08 -13.04 -27.31
C VAL A 16 -4.56 -11.97 -26.35
N ILE A 17 -5.41 -11.45 -25.45
CA ILE A 17 -4.98 -10.44 -24.46
C ILE A 17 -3.92 -11.02 -23.52
N LEU A 18 -4.09 -12.26 -23.05
CA LEU A 18 -3.08 -12.94 -22.23
C LEU A 18 -1.75 -13.07 -22.98
N GLY A 19 -1.77 -13.49 -24.24
CA GLY A 19 -0.56 -13.61 -25.07
C GLY A 19 0.18 -12.28 -25.23
N ILE A 20 -0.55 -11.21 -25.55
CA ILE A 20 0.02 -9.85 -25.66
C ILE A 20 0.58 -9.39 -24.29
N SER A 21 -0.16 -9.61 -23.20
CA SER A 21 0.25 -9.19 -21.86
C SER A 21 1.51 -9.92 -21.41
N GLN A 22 1.61 -11.22 -21.65
CA GLN A 22 2.81 -12.01 -21.31
C GLN A 22 4.02 -11.61 -22.15
N ALA A 23 3.83 -11.24 -23.41
CA ALA A 23 4.92 -10.82 -24.29
C ALA A 23 5.43 -9.39 -23.98
N ALA A 24 4.49 -8.46 -23.75
CA ALA A 24 4.82 -7.05 -23.59
C ALA A 24 5.07 -6.63 -22.12
N PHE A 25 4.38 -7.26 -21.16
CA PHE A 25 4.36 -6.88 -19.74
C PHE A 25 4.42 -8.09 -18.80
N PRO A 26 5.43 -8.98 -18.91
CA PRO A 26 5.45 -10.26 -18.17
C PRO A 26 5.35 -10.10 -16.66
N SER A 27 6.01 -9.10 -16.07
CA SER A 27 5.93 -8.84 -14.63
C SER A 27 4.51 -8.46 -14.18
N ALA A 28 3.88 -7.52 -14.89
CA ALA A 28 2.51 -7.09 -14.58
C ALA A 28 1.49 -8.20 -14.83
N ALA A 29 1.63 -8.94 -15.92
CA ALA A 29 0.75 -10.06 -16.26
C ALA A 29 0.80 -11.21 -15.23
N ASN A 30 1.91 -11.33 -14.49
CA ASN A 30 2.09 -12.32 -13.42
C ASN A 30 1.94 -11.72 -12.02
N GLY A 31 1.23 -10.58 -11.87
CA GLY A 31 0.83 -10.01 -10.59
C GLY A 31 1.90 -9.18 -9.90
N SER A 32 2.92 -8.69 -10.62
CA SER A 32 3.99 -7.80 -10.09
C SER A 32 4.65 -8.36 -8.81
N ILE A 33 4.92 -9.66 -8.82
CA ILE A 33 5.57 -10.35 -7.69
C ILE A 33 7.00 -9.84 -7.52
N VAL A 34 7.32 -9.42 -6.31
CA VAL A 34 8.67 -9.03 -5.90
C VAL A 34 9.33 -10.20 -5.19
N SER A 35 10.55 -10.55 -5.59
CA SER A 35 11.32 -11.63 -4.98
C SER A 35 12.52 -11.07 -4.21
N VAL A 36 12.79 -11.63 -3.05
CA VAL A 36 13.95 -11.32 -2.21
C VAL A 36 14.72 -12.62 -1.95
N GLY A 37 16.01 -12.65 -2.29
CA GLY A 37 16.82 -13.86 -2.14
C GLY A 37 16.31 -15.06 -2.95
N GLY A 38 15.64 -14.83 -4.07
CA GLY A 38 15.06 -15.89 -4.93
C GLY A 38 13.72 -16.44 -4.46
N GLN A 39 13.16 -15.94 -3.34
CA GLN A 39 11.84 -16.31 -2.85
C GLN A 39 10.84 -15.19 -3.06
N ALA A 40 9.59 -15.51 -3.41
CA ALA A 40 8.53 -14.53 -3.56
C ALA A 40 8.23 -13.88 -2.19
N ALA A 41 8.44 -12.57 -2.10
CA ALA A 41 8.17 -11.79 -0.89
C ALA A 41 6.72 -11.26 -0.84
N GLY A 42 6.15 -10.96 -2.01
CA GLY A 42 4.78 -10.46 -2.13
C GLY A 42 4.55 -9.74 -3.47
N SER A 43 3.35 -9.22 -3.66
CA SER A 43 3.01 -8.39 -4.83
C SER A 43 3.17 -6.92 -4.50
N ALA A 44 3.75 -6.14 -5.41
CA ALA A 44 3.79 -4.69 -5.30
C ALA A 44 2.42 -4.01 -5.42
N LEU A 45 1.40 -4.75 -5.87
CA LEU A 45 0.04 -4.25 -6.08
C LEU A 45 -0.89 -4.47 -4.88
N ILE A 46 -0.46 -5.23 -3.87
CA ILE A 46 -1.31 -5.64 -2.74
C ILE A 46 -0.65 -5.24 -1.43
N ALA A 47 -1.38 -4.49 -0.61
CA ALA A 47 -0.94 -4.12 0.73
C ALA A 47 -0.71 -5.33 1.62
N GLN A 48 0.26 -5.21 2.51
CA GLN A 48 0.55 -6.17 3.56
C GLN A 48 0.43 -5.50 4.93
N GLY A 49 0.02 -6.26 5.94
CA GLY A 49 -0.09 -5.82 7.32
C GLY A 49 1.27 -5.75 8.00
N PHE A 50 1.91 -4.60 7.98
CA PHE A 50 3.11 -4.34 8.77
C PHE A 50 2.70 -3.80 10.15
N SER A 51 3.14 -4.44 11.24
CA SER A 51 2.88 -4.04 12.62
C SER A 51 4.13 -3.62 13.40
N SER A 52 5.32 -3.96 12.89
CA SER A 52 6.57 -3.59 13.55
C SER A 52 6.82 -2.07 13.47
N PRO A 53 7.26 -1.41 14.57
CA PRO A 53 7.62 0.01 14.54
C PRO A 53 8.79 0.33 13.59
N LYS A 54 9.55 -0.68 13.16
CA LYS A 54 10.66 -0.58 12.19
C LYS A 54 10.20 -0.43 10.75
N HIS A 55 8.90 -0.61 10.47
CA HIS A 55 8.34 -0.56 9.12
C HIS A 55 7.35 0.60 8.98
N PHE A 56 7.21 1.08 7.77
CA PHE A 56 6.07 1.92 7.40
C PHE A 56 4.82 1.06 7.40
N TRP A 57 3.72 1.61 7.88
CA TRP A 57 2.43 0.94 7.95
C TRP A 57 1.55 1.38 6.80
N SER A 58 0.85 0.41 6.22
CA SER A 58 -0.17 0.63 5.20
C SER A 58 -1.41 1.30 5.79
N ARG A 59 -2.32 1.72 4.93
CA ARG A 59 -3.65 2.18 5.33
C ARG A 59 -4.38 1.11 6.14
N PRO A 60 -5.29 1.49 7.05
CA PRO A 60 -6.15 0.53 7.72
C PRO A 60 -6.93 -0.32 6.72
N SER A 61 -7.05 -1.61 7.00
CA SER A 61 -7.71 -2.58 6.12
C SER A 61 -9.03 -3.05 6.73
N ALA A 62 -10.03 -3.22 5.85
CA ALA A 62 -11.29 -3.92 6.15
C ALA A 62 -11.41 -5.23 5.33
N ALA A 63 -10.33 -5.68 4.69
CA ALA A 63 -10.28 -6.92 3.92
C ALA A 63 -10.13 -8.11 4.88
N GLY A 64 -11.17 -8.92 5.02
CA GLY A 64 -11.21 -10.08 5.91
C GLY A 64 -10.80 -9.75 7.35
N ALA A 65 -9.84 -10.49 7.87
CA ALA A 65 -9.25 -10.24 9.20
C ALA A 65 -8.20 -9.09 9.20
N GLY A 66 -8.06 -8.38 8.10
CA GLY A 66 -7.09 -7.33 7.83
C GLY A 66 -6.05 -7.75 6.79
N TRP A 67 -5.97 -7.00 5.69
CA TRP A 67 -5.07 -7.25 4.55
C TRP A 67 -5.17 -8.67 3.94
N GLU A 68 -6.35 -9.29 4.06
CA GLU A 68 -6.58 -10.61 3.48
C GLU A 68 -6.93 -10.49 1.99
N ALA A 69 -6.01 -10.91 1.12
CA ALA A 69 -6.13 -10.73 -0.33
C ALA A 69 -7.30 -11.51 -0.95
N SER A 70 -7.74 -12.60 -0.31
CA SER A 70 -8.90 -13.40 -0.74
C SER A 70 -10.26 -12.79 -0.39
N ALA A 71 -10.27 -11.77 0.50
CA ALA A 71 -11.49 -11.14 1.03
C ALA A 71 -11.44 -9.61 0.93
N SER A 72 -11.04 -9.08 -0.26
CA SER A 72 -10.99 -7.64 -0.51
C SER A 72 -12.32 -6.96 -0.21
N ALA A 73 -12.31 -5.96 0.67
CA ALA A 73 -13.49 -5.20 1.08
C ALA A 73 -13.12 -3.83 1.64
N GLY A 74 -14.04 -2.87 1.50
CA GLY A 74 -14.03 -1.61 2.25
C GLY A 74 -14.90 -1.71 3.51
N SER A 75 -14.80 -0.72 4.40
CA SER A 75 -15.62 -0.67 5.62
C SER A 75 -17.12 -0.47 5.33
N ASN A 76 -17.45 0.10 4.16
CA ASN A 76 -18.80 0.43 3.71
C ASN A 76 -19.63 1.27 4.72
N LEU A 77 -18.95 1.98 5.63
CA LEU A 77 -19.58 2.84 6.62
C LEU A 77 -19.83 4.23 6.03
N GLY A 78 -21.06 4.72 6.17
CA GLY A 78 -21.45 6.05 5.70
C GLY A 78 -20.94 7.16 6.63
N PRO A 79 -20.94 8.43 6.17
CA PRO A 79 -20.42 9.58 6.92
C PRO A 79 -21.19 9.89 8.21
N THR A 80 -22.43 9.42 8.34
CA THR A 80 -23.25 9.56 9.55
C THR A 80 -23.13 8.39 10.52
N SER A 81 -22.27 7.39 10.21
CA SER A 81 -22.09 6.21 11.05
C SER A 81 -21.31 6.54 12.32
N LYS A 82 -21.93 6.30 13.48
CA LYS A 82 -21.23 6.41 14.78
C LYS A 82 -20.02 5.49 14.85
N THR A 83 -20.15 4.27 14.31
CA THR A 83 -19.04 3.32 14.24
C THR A 83 -17.85 3.85 13.46
N LEU A 84 -18.08 4.54 12.34
CA LEU A 84 -17.01 5.18 11.58
C LEU A 84 -16.31 6.25 12.41
N PHE A 85 -17.09 7.12 13.04
CA PHE A 85 -16.58 8.20 13.89
C PHE A 85 -15.72 7.66 15.04
N ASP A 86 -16.25 6.71 15.81
CA ASP A 86 -15.54 6.12 16.96
C ASP A 86 -14.24 5.40 16.50
N THR A 87 -14.30 4.68 15.37
CA THR A 87 -13.14 3.99 14.80
C THR A 87 -12.04 4.96 14.37
N VAL A 88 -12.41 6.03 13.66
CA VAL A 88 -11.44 7.06 13.21
C VAL A 88 -10.85 7.79 14.41
N GLN A 89 -11.68 8.15 15.41
CA GLN A 89 -11.21 8.81 16.63
C GLN A 89 -10.19 7.93 17.38
N GLY A 90 -10.47 6.64 17.53
CA GLY A 90 -9.52 5.70 18.14
C GLY A 90 -8.21 5.58 17.37
N ARG A 91 -8.28 5.54 16.02
CA ARG A 91 -7.09 5.50 15.17
C ARG A 91 -6.28 6.80 15.23
N VAL A 92 -6.93 7.96 15.32
CA VAL A 92 -6.25 9.25 15.53
C VAL A 92 -5.49 9.25 16.84
N ALA A 93 -6.11 8.79 17.93
CA ALA A 93 -5.46 8.67 19.24
C ALA A 93 -4.22 7.74 19.17
N SER A 94 -4.36 6.56 18.56
CA SER A 94 -3.23 5.64 18.36
C SER A 94 -2.12 6.26 17.51
N ALA A 95 -2.47 6.89 16.38
CA ALA A 95 -1.50 7.50 15.48
C ALA A 95 -0.65 8.59 16.16
N THR A 96 -1.26 9.40 17.02
CA THR A 96 -0.55 10.46 17.77
C THR A 96 0.39 9.89 18.85
N VAL A 97 0.03 8.77 19.46
CA VAL A 97 0.90 8.08 20.44
C VAL A 97 2.07 7.39 19.76
N GLU A 98 1.81 6.74 18.64
CA GLU A 98 2.79 5.90 17.94
C GLU A 98 3.77 6.70 17.08
N ASN A 99 3.37 7.86 16.56
CA ASN A 99 4.21 8.68 15.67
C ASN A 99 4.56 10.03 16.35
N PRO A 100 5.78 10.15 16.87
CA PRO A 100 6.23 11.38 17.55
C PRO A 100 6.15 12.59 16.63
N GLY A 101 5.59 13.68 17.14
CA GLY A 101 5.41 14.93 16.41
C GLY A 101 4.04 15.09 15.74
N LEU A 102 3.21 14.03 15.70
CA LEU A 102 1.83 14.16 15.27
C LEU A 102 0.94 14.74 16.39
N THR A 103 0.03 15.60 15.99
CA THR A 103 -1.08 16.08 16.81
C THR A 103 -2.40 15.71 16.15
N THR A 104 -3.51 15.72 16.86
CA THR A 104 -4.84 15.40 16.33
C THR A 104 -5.17 16.14 15.02
N GLY A 105 -4.73 17.41 14.89
CA GLY A 105 -4.97 18.24 13.70
C GLY A 105 -4.00 17.98 12.53
N THR A 106 -2.94 17.22 12.73
CA THR A 106 -1.91 16.97 11.69
C THR A 106 -1.84 15.51 11.22
N VAL A 107 -2.73 14.64 11.72
CA VAL A 107 -2.79 13.23 11.29
C VAL A 107 -3.30 13.16 9.85
N PRO A 108 -2.54 12.55 8.92
CA PRO A 108 -3.00 12.35 7.54
C PRO A 108 -4.25 11.48 7.49
N VAL A 109 -5.20 11.83 6.61
CA VAL A 109 -6.51 11.16 6.51
C VAL A 109 -6.37 9.68 6.18
N ASP A 110 -5.47 9.33 5.27
CA ASP A 110 -5.20 7.96 4.85
C ASP A 110 -4.50 7.09 5.93
N MET A 111 -3.96 7.71 6.98
CA MET A 111 -3.43 6.99 8.15
C MET A 111 -4.55 6.40 9.02
N VAL A 112 -5.75 6.99 8.98
CA VAL A 112 -6.87 6.63 9.88
C VAL A 112 -8.10 6.10 9.16
N THR A 113 -8.19 6.30 7.83
CA THR A 113 -9.30 5.82 7.02
C THR A 113 -8.94 4.54 6.27
N ALA A 114 -9.84 3.55 6.30
CA ALA A 114 -9.67 2.33 5.53
C ALA A 114 -9.69 2.62 4.02
N SER A 115 -8.92 1.85 3.25
CA SER A 115 -9.00 1.89 1.80
C SER A 115 -10.28 1.22 1.30
N GLY A 116 -10.72 1.57 0.07
CA GLY A 116 -11.92 0.97 -0.54
C GLY A 116 -11.78 -0.52 -0.82
N SER A 117 -10.58 -0.97 -1.15
CA SER A 117 -10.27 -2.40 -1.36
C SER A 117 -9.84 -3.12 -0.08
N GLY A 118 -9.40 -2.39 0.94
CA GLY A 118 -8.69 -2.95 2.09
C GLY A 118 -7.28 -3.47 1.77
N LEU A 119 -6.83 -3.35 0.51
CA LEU A 119 -5.58 -3.91 -0.01
C LEU A 119 -4.73 -2.85 -0.74
N ASP A 120 -4.97 -1.56 -0.51
CA ASP A 120 -4.23 -0.46 -1.11
C ASP A 120 -2.77 -0.48 -0.64
N PRO A 121 -1.79 -0.72 -1.54
CA PRO A 121 -0.38 -0.79 -1.15
C PRO A 121 0.24 0.59 -0.93
N ASP A 122 -0.47 1.65 -1.32
CA ASP A 122 0.05 3.00 -1.35
C ASP A 122 -0.46 3.83 -0.16
N ILE A 123 0.39 4.75 0.30
CA ILE A 123 0.04 5.80 1.27
C ILE A 123 0.40 7.17 0.70
N SER A 124 -0.21 8.22 1.21
CA SER A 124 0.15 9.58 0.84
C SER A 124 1.59 9.91 1.27
N VAL A 125 2.22 10.85 0.57
CA VAL A 125 3.55 11.36 0.96
C VAL A 125 3.52 11.95 2.37
N ALA A 126 2.42 12.63 2.73
CA ALA A 126 2.22 13.17 4.08
C ALA A 126 2.21 12.06 5.14
N ASN A 127 1.53 10.94 4.87
CA ASN A 127 1.50 9.78 5.76
C ASN A 127 2.89 9.14 5.90
N ALA A 128 3.62 8.94 4.81
CA ALA A 128 4.97 8.40 4.85
C ALA A 128 5.92 9.31 5.68
N LEU A 129 5.88 10.63 5.45
CA LEU A 129 6.68 11.58 6.22
C LEU A 129 6.30 11.62 7.70
N ALA A 130 5.02 11.50 8.03
CA ALA A 130 4.54 11.44 9.41
C ALA A 130 5.07 10.21 10.17
N GLN A 131 5.29 9.08 9.50
CA GLN A 131 5.84 7.87 10.10
C GLN A 131 7.38 7.89 10.20
N THR A 132 8.07 8.79 9.50
CA THR A 132 9.53 8.85 9.42
C THR A 132 10.23 8.90 10.79
N PRO A 133 9.82 9.75 11.77
CA PRO A 133 10.48 9.80 13.07
C PRO A 133 10.41 8.49 13.84
N ARG A 134 9.27 7.79 13.79
CA ARG A 134 9.08 6.48 14.43
C ARG A 134 10.01 5.44 13.83
N VAL A 135 10.01 5.33 12.49
CA VAL A 135 10.83 4.34 11.76
C VAL A 135 12.32 4.60 11.96
N ALA A 136 12.76 5.86 11.87
CA ALA A 136 14.14 6.27 12.09
C ALA A 136 14.63 5.87 13.49
N ARG A 137 13.86 6.22 14.54
CA ARG A 137 14.15 5.85 15.92
C ARG A 137 14.22 4.34 16.11
N ALA A 138 13.24 3.59 15.60
CA ALA A 138 13.16 2.15 15.76
C ALA A 138 14.29 1.40 15.05
N ARG A 139 14.89 1.99 14.01
CA ARG A 139 16.00 1.41 13.26
C ARG A 139 17.38 1.97 13.67
N GLY A 140 17.44 3.01 14.51
CA GLY A 140 18.68 3.70 14.86
C GLY A 140 19.28 4.46 13.67
N LEU A 141 18.45 4.97 12.77
CA LEU A 141 18.82 5.78 11.61
C LEU A 141 18.51 7.25 11.86
N SER A 142 19.17 8.18 11.15
CA SER A 142 18.78 9.58 11.19
C SER A 142 17.45 9.81 10.45
N GLU A 143 16.62 10.72 10.96
CA GLU A 143 15.35 11.08 10.32
C GLU A 143 15.56 11.63 8.91
N ASP A 144 16.63 12.42 8.70
CA ASP A 144 16.98 12.94 7.37
C ASP A 144 17.28 11.84 6.36
N PHE A 145 17.98 10.77 6.78
CA PHE A 145 18.23 9.62 5.92
C PHE A 145 16.94 8.92 5.53
N VAL A 146 16.05 8.66 6.50
CA VAL A 146 14.78 7.97 6.24
C VAL A 146 13.87 8.87 5.39
N ARG A 147 13.85 10.19 5.61
CA ARG A 147 13.13 11.16 4.78
C ARG A 147 13.57 11.12 3.32
N LYS A 148 14.88 11.18 3.07
CA LYS A 148 15.45 11.08 1.71
C LYS A 148 15.11 9.74 1.04
N LEU A 149 15.03 8.65 1.83
CA LEU A 149 14.59 7.38 1.32
C LEU A 149 13.12 7.43 0.89
N VAL A 150 12.22 7.98 1.72
CA VAL A 150 10.81 8.20 1.36
C VAL A 150 10.71 9.01 0.07
N GLU A 151 11.40 10.16 -0.02
CA GLU A 151 11.38 11.03 -1.21
C GLU A 151 11.80 10.30 -2.49
N ARG A 152 12.79 9.40 -2.40
CA ARG A 152 13.23 8.56 -3.54
C ARG A 152 12.14 7.58 -4.00
N TYR A 153 11.28 7.13 -3.09
CA TYR A 153 10.21 6.18 -3.37
C TYR A 153 8.86 6.86 -3.66
N VAL A 154 8.81 8.18 -3.70
CA VAL A 154 7.62 8.91 -4.13
C VAL A 154 7.36 8.63 -5.61
N GLN A 155 6.20 8.10 -5.89
CA GLN A 155 5.66 7.97 -7.24
C GLN A 155 4.82 9.21 -7.55
N GLY A 156 5.18 9.92 -8.62
CA GLY A 156 4.43 11.09 -9.09
C GLY A 156 3.06 10.73 -9.68
N ARG A 157 2.34 11.75 -10.10
CA ARG A 157 1.05 11.59 -10.80
C ARG A 157 1.25 10.84 -12.12
N THR A 158 0.34 9.95 -12.45
CA THR A 158 0.35 9.24 -13.73
C THR A 158 0.16 10.27 -14.87
N LEU A 159 0.99 10.20 -15.90
CA LEU A 159 1.05 11.18 -17.00
C LEU A 159 1.25 12.64 -16.53
N GLY A 160 1.69 12.87 -15.30
CA GLY A 160 1.94 14.18 -14.72
C GLY A 160 0.70 14.88 -14.13
N PHE A 161 -0.51 14.40 -14.40
CA PHE A 161 -1.75 15.06 -13.97
C PHE A 161 -2.81 14.14 -13.34
N LEU A 162 -2.74 12.81 -13.54
CA LEU A 162 -3.73 11.87 -13.02
C LEU A 162 -3.33 11.34 -11.64
N GLY A 163 -4.24 11.42 -10.69
CA GLY A 163 -4.08 10.94 -9.31
C GLY A 163 -3.22 11.89 -8.46
N GLU A 164 -2.78 11.37 -7.31
CA GLU A 164 -1.94 12.10 -6.36
C GLU A 164 -0.58 11.41 -6.20
N PRO A 165 0.49 12.14 -5.81
CA PRO A 165 1.76 11.54 -5.43
C PRO A 165 1.56 10.56 -4.26
N ARG A 166 2.20 9.39 -4.36
CA ARG A 166 2.03 8.29 -3.40
C ARG A 166 3.33 7.57 -3.14
N VAL A 167 3.36 6.76 -2.10
CA VAL A 167 4.49 5.92 -1.72
C VAL A 167 4.00 4.50 -1.51
N ASN A 168 4.58 3.54 -2.22
CA ASN A 168 4.28 2.12 -2.04
C ASN A 168 4.99 1.60 -0.80
N VAL A 169 4.19 1.21 0.21
CA VAL A 169 4.68 0.80 1.53
C VAL A 169 5.52 -0.47 1.45
N PHE A 170 5.10 -1.43 0.63
CA PHE A 170 5.80 -2.70 0.50
C PHE A 170 7.21 -2.53 -0.06
N THR A 171 7.34 -1.80 -1.17
CA THR A 171 8.65 -1.56 -1.80
C THR A 171 9.56 -0.69 -0.93
N LEU A 172 9.01 0.29 -0.23
CA LEU A 172 9.75 1.12 0.71
C LEU A 172 10.29 0.31 1.90
N ASN A 173 9.48 -0.59 2.47
CA ASN A 173 9.90 -1.47 3.56
C ASN A 173 10.97 -2.47 3.12
N LEU A 174 10.86 -3.04 1.91
CA LEU A 174 11.90 -3.89 1.35
C LEU A 174 13.24 -3.15 1.20
N ALA A 175 13.22 -1.91 0.75
CA ALA A 175 14.42 -1.09 0.65
C ALA A 175 15.05 -0.84 2.03
N LEU A 176 14.24 -0.57 3.06
CA LEU A 176 14.71 -0.43 4.44
C LEU A 176 15.33 -1.73 4.99
N ASP A 177 14.76 -2.88 4.66
CA ASP A 177 15.29 -4.18 5.10
C ASP A 177 16.58 -4.55 4.37
N GLY A 178 16.72 -4.16 3.10
CA GLY A 178 17.93 -4.32 2.31
C GLY A 178 19.14 -3.56 2.91
N LEU A 179 18.93 -2.46 3.63
CA LEU A 179 20.00 -1.73 4.32
C LEU A 179 20.68 -2.55 5.43
N LYS A 180 20.04 -3.58 5.97
CA LYS A 180 20.62 -4.47 6.99
C LYS A 180 21.62 -5.47 6.42
N GLY A 181 21.55 -5.80 5.14
CA GLY A 181 22.47 -6.74 4.47
C GLY A 181 23.80 -6.14 4.06
N SER A 182 24.01 -4.84 4.27
CA SER A 182 25.15 -4.05 3.80
C SER A 182 26.14 -3.65 4.93
N ARG A 183 26.11 -4.34 6.09
CA ARG A 183 27.08 -4.16 7.18
C ARG A 183 27.97 -5.36 7.32
#